data_3450d1e7629f740ec7d44b67fd142d95
#
_entry.id   3450d1e7629f740ec7d44b67fd142d95
#
_cell.length_a   1.000
_cell.length_b   1.000
_cell.length_c   1.000
_cell.angle_alpha   90.00
_cell.angle_beta   90.00
_cell.angle_gamma   90.00
#
_symmetry.space_group_name_H-M   'P 1'
#
loop_
_entity.id
_entity.type
_entity.pdbx_description
1 polymer ?
#
loop_
_entity_poly.entity_id
_entity_poly.type
_entity_poly.pdbx_seq_one_letter_code
_entity_poly.pdbx_strand_id
1 'polypeptide(L)'
;RVIIPRSLAFWGLDNVHCVPEQMIKDGNFPTVDSPNPEFAEALTLGLRDAKKLDADILMASDPDADRVGMACKNSKGQWVLIDGNQTCMIFLWYIISNRKATGKMKPSDFIVKTIVTTELIHKIAEKQHVEMRDCYTGFKWIAREIALSEGKQQYIGGGEESYGFLAEDFVRDKDAVSACSLLAEICAYAKDNGKTLYDILMDIYKEYGFSKEHTINVERPGKAGAEEIQQMMANFRSNPPKDLGGSTVVLCKDYKTLEARDADGNITKLVMPETSNVLQWFCNDGTKVSVRPSGTEPKIKFYIEVKDVLTYASQYEALSNKAMQKIEDIKESLGLK
;
A
#
# COMPACT_ATOMS: atom_id res chain seq x y z
N ARG A 1 -12.83 -6.11 16.94
CA ARG A 1 -14.17 -6.29 17.50
C ARG A 1 -14.31 -5.68 18.91
N VAL A 2 -13.37 -5.87 19.83
CA VAL A 2 -13.43 -5.32 21.19
C VAL A 2 -12.55 -4.07 21.32
N ILE A 3 -11.30 -4.16 20.89
CA ILE A 3 -10.28 -3.13 21.14
C ILE A 3 -10.53 -1.90 20.26
N ILE A 4 -10.78 -2.06 18.96
CA ILE A 4 -10.98 -0.93 18.04
C ILE A 4 -12.13 -0.02 18.51
N PRO A 5 -13.36 -0.50 18.78
CA PRO A 5 -14.43 0.37 19.27
C PRO A 5 -14.09 1.05 20.59
N ARG A 6 -13.39 0.37 21.50
CA ARG A 6 -12.96 0.94 22.77
C ARG A 6 -11.89 2.03 22.60
N SER A 7 -10.94 1.83 21.66
CA SER A 7 -9.94 2.83 21.32
C SER A 7 -10.60 4.09 20.77
N LEU A 8 -11.53 3.94 19.83
CA LEU A 8 -12.26 5.08 19.26
C LEU A 8 -13.04 5.85 20.34
N ALA A 9 -13.77 5.14 21.21
CA ALA A 9 -14.49 5.76 22.34
C ALA A 9 -13.51 6.45 23.34
N PHE A 10 -12.34 5.90 23.60
CA PHE A 10 -11.32 6.52 24.43
C PHE A 10 -10.85 7.88 23.88
N TRP A 11 -10.80 8.01 22.57
CA TRP A 11 -10.48 9.27 21.88
C TRP A 11 -11.68 10.22 21.71
N GLY A 12 -12.84 9.88 22.30
CA GLY A 12 -14.04 10.73 22.22
C GLY A 12 -14.82 10.59 20.91
N LEU A 13 -14.56 9.54 20.15
CA LEU A 13 -15.29 9.23 18.92
C LEU A 13 -16.48 8.32 19.25
N ASP A 14 -17.60 8.91 19.64
CA ASP A 14 -18.78 8.17 20.13
C ASP A 14 -19.75 7.74 19.00
N ASN A 15 -19.67 8.38 17.83
CA ASN A 15 -20.54 8.06 16.68
C ASN A 15 -19.96 6.89 15.87
N VAL A 16 -19.81 5.72 16.51
CA VAL A 16 -19.25 4.50 15.92
C VAL A 16 -20.32 3.42 15.87
N HIS A 17 -20.62 2.95 14.66
CA HIS A 17 -21.48 1.78 14.44
C HIS A 17 -20.63 0.55 14.11
N CYS A 18 -20.87 -0.55 14.82
CA CYS A 18 -20.28 -1.85 14.53
C CYS A 18 -21.30 -2.73 13.83
N VAL A 19 -20.93 -3.40 12.74
CA VAL A 19 -21.78 -4.34 12.01
C VAL A 19 -22.19 -5.49 12.92
N PRO A 20 -23.47 -5.63 13.33
CA PRO A 20 -23.87 -6.57 14.38
C PRO A 20 -23.52 -8.01 14.07
N GLU A 21 -23.71 -8.44 12.81
CA GLU A 21 -23.42 -9.80 12.35
C GLU A 21 -21.93 -10.14 12.48
N GLN A 22 -21.03 -9.17 12.29
CA GLN A 22 -19.58 -9.34 12.39
C GLN A 22 -19.05 -9.13 13.82
N MET A 23 -19.89 -8.73 14.75
CA MET A 23 -19.55 -8.66 16.18
C MET A 23 -19.72 -10.02 16.89
N ILE A 24 -20.36 -10.99 16.25
CA ILE A 24 -20.49 -12.36 16.76
C ILE A 24 -19.16 -13.10 16.59
N LYS A 25 -18.70 -13.79 17.65
CA LYS A 25 -17.48 -14.59 17.58
C LYS A 25 -17.77 -15.94 16.96
N ASP A 26 -17.31 -16.15 15.73
CA ASP A 26 -17.41 -17.42 15.03
C ASP A 26 -16.11 -17.65 14.23
N GLY A 27 -15.42 -18.74 14.50
CA GLY A 27 -14.16 -19.10 13.82
C GLY A 27 -14.35 -19.57 12.37
N ASN A 28 -15.61 -19.81 11.94
CA ASN A 28 -15.91 -20.14 10.55
C ASN A 28 -16.13 -18.91 9.68
N PHE A 29 -16.18 -17.70 10.25
CA PHE A 29 -16.41 -16.44 9.54
C PHE A 29 -17.60 -16.47 8.58
N PRO A 30 -18.83 -16.83 9.02
CA PRO A 30 -19.96 -17.13 8.14
C PRO A 30 -20.48 -15.95 7.34
N THR A 31 -19.95 -14.75 7.55
CA THR A 31 -20.37 -13.52 6.88
C THR A 31 -19.45 -13.12 5.72
N VAL A 32 -18.36 -13.84 5.48
CA VAL A 32 -17.36 -13.56 4.46
C VAL A 32 -16.71 -14.86 3.99
N ASP A 33 -16.31 -14.92 2.71
CA ASP A 33 -15.53 -16.05 2.19
C ASP A 33 -14.08 -15.99 2.69
N SER A 34 -13.55 -14.77 2.81
CA SER A 34 -12.23 -14.51 3.38
C SER A 34 -12.28 -13.28 4.29
N PRO A 35 -11.89 -13.42 5.57
CA PRO A 35 -11.89 -12.30 6.53
C PRO A 35 -10.69 -11.35 6.34
N ASN A 36 -10.46 -10.91 5.12
CA ASN A 36 -9.36 -10.03 4.76
C ASN A 36 -9.92 -8.72 4.15
N PRO A 37 -9.66 -7.54 4.73
CA PRO A 37 -10.17 -6.26 4.25
C PRO A 37 -9.61 -5.80 2.88
N GLU A 38 -8.67 -6.54 2.31
CA GLU A 38 -8.19 -6.36 0.94
C GLU A 38 -9.29 -6.73 -0.08
N PHE A 39 -10.22 -7.62 0.29
CA PHE A 39 -11.30 -8.07 -0.58
C PHE A 39 -12.56 -7.22 -0.41
N ALA A 40 -13.09 -6.70 -1.52
CA ALA A 40 -14.31 -5.89 -1.52
C ALA A 40 -15.51 -6.63 -0.89
N GLU A 41 -15.57 -7.95 -1.06
CA GLU A 41 -16.59 -8.83 -0.49
C GLU A 41 -16.64 -8.72 1.05
N ALA A 42 -15.47 -8.69 1.72
CA ALA A 42 -15.36 -8.57 3.17
C ALA A 42 -15.98 -7.27 3.73
N LEU A 43 -16.10 -6.24 2.91
CA LEU A 43 -16.65 -4.93 3.27
C LEU A 43 -18.16 -4.79 2.97
N THR A 44 -18.80 -5.81 2.38
CA THR A 44 -20.18 -5.74 1.88
C THR A 44 -21.19 -5.35 2.96
N LEU A 45 -21.16 -6.01 4.13
CA LEU A 45 -22.06 -5.69 5.24
C LEU A 45 -21.78 -4.30 5.82
N GLY A 46 -20.51 -3.93 5.95
CA GLY A 46 -20.12 -2.61 6.38
C GLY A 46 -20.62 -1.51 5.42
N LEU A 47 -20.50 -1.73 4.10
CA LEU A 47 -21.04 -0.80 3.08
C LEU A 47 -22.57 -0.71 3.12
N ARG A 48 -23.26 -1.81 3.39
CA ARG A 48 -24.72 -1.81 3.61
C ARG A 48 -25.10 -0.85 4.75
N ASP A 49 -24.45 -1.01 5.89
CA ASP A 49 -24.74 -0.21 7.08
C ASP A 49 -24.26 1.23 6.92
N ALA A 50 -23.08 1.44 6.35
CA ALA A 50 -22.56 2.78 6.07
C ALA A 50 -23.49 3.63 5.15
N LYS A 51 -24.07 2.99 4.12
CA LYS A 51 -25.07 3.65 3.26
C LYS A 51 -26.35 3.99 4.01
N LYS A 52 -26.83 3.07 4.86
CA LYS A 52 -28.05 3.27 5.65
C LYS A 52 -27.92 4.39 6.68
N LEU A 53 -26.75 4.49 7.29
CA LEU A 53 -26.45 5.47 8.36
C LEU A 53 -25.90 6.79 7.82
N ASP A 54 -25.72 6.90 6.53
CA ASP A 54 -25.02 8.03 5.89
C ASP A 54 -23.65 8.31 6.53
N ALA A 55 -22.91 7.25 6.83
CA ALA A 55 -21.61 7.34 7.50
C ALA A 55 -20.58 8.13 6.66
N ASP A 56 -19.63 8.76 7.33
CA ASP A 56 -18.53 9.50 6.70
C ASP A 56 -17.46 8.54 6.14
N ILE A 57 -17.19 7.46 6.87
CA ILE A 57 -16.15 6.49 6.57
C ILE A 57 -16.59 5.09 7.01
N LEU A 58 -16.09 4.09 6.32
CA LEU A 58 -16.11 2.70 6.74
C LEU A 58 -14.68 2.25 6.98
N MET A 59 -14.44 1.53 8.07
CA MET A 59 -13.16 0.89 8.37
C MET A 59 -13.38 -0.57 8.76
N ALA A 60 -12.45 -1.43 8.39
CA ALA A 60 -12.47 -2.85 8.71
C ALA A 60 -11.07 -3.33 9.06
N SER A 61 -10.97 -4.32 9.98
CA SER A 61 -9.73 -5.03 10.25
C SER A 61 -9.89 -6.52 9.97
N ASP A 62 -8.78 -7.19 9.73
CA ASP A 62 -8.73 -8.65 9.73
C ASP A 62 -8.83 -9.23 11.16
N PRO A 63 -8.92 -10.59 11.30
CA PRO A 63 -9.18 -11.22 12.60
C PRO A 63 -8.09 -11.01 13.64
N ASP A 64 -6.84 -10.93 13.25
CA ASP A 64 -5.68 -10.70 14.15
C ASP A 64 -5.35 -9.21 14.33
N ALA A 65 -6.16 -8.32 13.69
CA ALA A 65 -6.10 -6.87 13.84
C ALA A 65 -4.73 -6.26 13.46
N ASP A 66 -4.16 -6.73 12.37
CA ASP A 66 -2.90 -6.22 11.84
C ASP A 66 -3.05 -5.48 10.50
N ARG A 67 -4.23 -5.51 9.86
CA ARG A 67 -4.57 -4.80 8.62
C ARG A 67 -5.77 -3.90 8.79
N VAL A 68 -5.80 -2.79 8.07
CA VAL A 68 -6.91 -1.86 8.04
C VAL A 68 -7.37 -1.60 6.61
N GLY A 69 -8.61 -2.00 6.29
CA GLY A 69 -9.29 -1.61 5.07
C GLY A 69 -10.23 -0.44 5.31
N MET A 70 -10.43 0.38 4.30
CA MET A 70 -11.32 1.53 4.38
C MET A 70 -12.11 1.78 3.10
N ALA A 71 -13.25 2.44 3.27
CA ALA A 71 -14.01 3.03 2.17
C ALA A 71 -14.53 4.41 2.57
N CYS A 72 -14.65 5.30 1.60
CA CYS A 72 -15.19 6.64 1.78
C CYS A 72 -16.06 7.04 0.57
N LYS A 73 -16.78 8.15 0.67
CA LYS A 73 -17.53 8.69 -0.45
C LYS A 73 -16.65 9.52 -1.36
N ASN A 74 -16.74 9.30 -2.67
CA ASN A 74 -16.16 10.18 -3.68
C ASN A 74 -16.96 11.49 -3.84
N SER A 75 -16.51 12.39 -4.71
CA SER A 75 -17.18 13.67 -4.99
C SER A 75 -18.60 13.55 -5.56
N LYS A 76 -19.00 12.35 -6.02
CA LYS A 76 -20.37 12.04 -6.50
C LYS A 76 -21.23 11.39 -5.40
N GLY A 77 -20.72 11.27 -4.16
CA GLY A 77 -21.40 10.59 -3.05
C GLY A 77 -21.40 9.05 -3.16
N GLN A 78 -20.63 8.48 -4.07
CA GLN A 78 -20.53 7.03 -4.26
C GLN A 78 -19.42 6.47 -3.34
N TRP A 79 -19.69 5.34 -2.70
CA TRP A 79 -18.68 4.64 -1.90
C TRP A 79 -17.60 4.04 -2.78
N VAL A 80 -16.34 4.34 -2.46
CA VAL A 80 -15.16 3.81 -3.10
C VAL A 80 -14.25 3.18 -2.06
N LEU A 81 -13.66 2.04 -2.41
CA LEU A 81 -12.66 1.39 -1.59
C LEU A 81 -11.31 2.09 -1.80
N ILE A 82 -10.58 2.28 -0.71
CA ILE A 82 -9.22 2.82 -0.72
C ILE A 82 -8.29 1.63 -0.58
N ASP A 83 -7.40 1.45 -1.53
CA ASP A 83 -6.46 0.33 -1.51
C ASP A 83 -5.30 0.52 -0.50
N GLY A 84 -4.52 -0.54 -0.24
CA GLY A 84 -3.46 -0.52 0.75
C GLY A 84 -2.34 0.48 0.45
N ASN A 85 -2.00 0.71 -0.82
CA ASN A 85 -1.04 1.73 -1.24
C ASN A 85 -1.56 3.14 -0.92
N GLN A 86 -2.82 3.41 -1.27
CA GLN A 86 -3.49 4.68 -0.97
C GLN A 86 -3.60 4.91 0.54
N THR A 87 -3.95 3.86 1.29
CA THR A 87 -4.04 3.90 2.75
C THR A 87 -2.69 4.27 3.38
N CYS A 88 -1.64 3.55 3.03
CA CYS A 88 -0.28 3.81 3.53
C CYS A 88 0.18 5.24 3.17
N MET A 89 -0.08 5.67 1.94
CA MET A 89 0.25 7.01 1.46
C MET A 89 -0.49 8.11 2.24
N ILE A 90 -1.80 7.98 2.45
CA ILE A 90 -2.61 8.96 3.21
C ILE A 90 -2.10 9.06 4.65
N PHE A 91 -1.83 7.93 5.30
CA PHE A 91 -1.34 7.89 6.69
C PHE A 91 0.01 8.59 6.82
N LEU A 92 0.97 8.26 5.97
CA LEU A 92 2.30 8.86 6.02
C LEU A 92 2.27 10.35 5.66
N TRP A 93 1.48 10.74 4.66
CA TRP A 93 1.29 12.15 4.32
C TRP A 93 0.74 12.93 5.53
N TYR A 94 -0.29 12.39 6.20
CA TYR A 94 -0.91 13.04 7.35
C TYR A 94 0.05 13.14 8.53
N ILE A 95 0.72 12.04 8.91
CA ILE A 95 1.69 12.02 10.01
C ILE A 95 2.78 13.09 9.78
N ILE A 96 3.37 13.12 8.59
CA ILE A 96 4.42 14.09 8.25
C ILE A 96 3.87 15.52 8.31
N SER A 97 2.76 15.78 7.64
CA SER A 97 2.17 17.12 7.56
C SER A 97 1.74 17.65 8.91
N ASN A 98 1.11 16.82 9.75
CA ASN A 98 0.67 17.20 11.09
C ASN A 98 1.85 17.41 12.04
N ARG A 99 2.86 16.53 12.04
CA ARG A 99 4.07 16.72 12.84
C ARG A 99 4.78 18.02 12.49
N LYS A 100 4.81 18.41 11.22
CA LYS A 100 5.36 19.71 10.79
C LYS A 100 4.51 20.87 11.27
N ALA A 101 3.20 20.82 11.02
CA ALA A 101 2.28 21.90 11.41
C ALA A 101 2.29 22.15 12.92
N THR A 102 2.50 21.11 13.72
CA THR A 102 2.55 21.18 15.20
C THR A 102 3.95 21.37 15.78
N GLY A 103 4.99 21.52 14.93
CA GLY A 103 6.38 21.68 15.37
C GLY A 103 6.98 20.43 16.03
N LYS A 104 6.38 19.26 15.85
CA LYS A 104 6.83 17.97 16.40
C LYS A 104 7.80 17.22 15.49
N MET A 105 7.96 17.67 14.23
CA MET A 105 8.87 17.02 13.28
C MET A 105 10.32 17.28 13.69
N LYS A 106 11.15 16.24 13.69
CA LYS A 106 12.58 16.30 14.02
C LYS A 106 13.41 15.88 12.82
N PRO A 107 14.66 16.38 12.68
CA PRO A 107 15.57 15.92 11.62
C PRO A 107 15.92 14.43 11.68
N SER A 108 15.72 13.80 12.84
CA SER A 108 15.95 12.37 13.05
C SER A 108 14.74 11.50 12.74
N ASP A 109 13.60 12.08 12.36
CA ASP A 109 12.39 11.34 12.05
C ASP A 109 12.51 10.67 10.69
N PHE A 110 12.12 9.39 10.61
CA PHE A 110 12.12 8.64 9.37
C PHE A 110 10.86 7.78 9.20
N ILE A 111 10.55 7.46 7.96
CA ILE A 111 9.47 6.56 7.56
C ILE A 111 10.04 5.33 6.83
N VAL A 112 9.25 4.24 6.79
CA VAL A 112 9.64 3.01 6.09
C VAL A 112 8.49 2.51 5.23
N LYS A 113 8.81 2.06 4.00
CA LYS A 113 7.87 1.30 3.16
C LYS A 113 8.55 0.07 2.59
N THR A 114 7.74 -0.86 2.07
CA THR A 114 8.33 -1.98 1.32
C THR A 114 8.69 -1.56 -0.11
N ILE A 115 9.65 -2.26 -0.72
CA ILE A 115 10.06 -2.01 -2.12
C ILE A 115 8.94 -2.18 -3.14
N VAL A 116 7.85 -2.85 -2.80
CA VAL A 116 6.70 -3.07 -3.69
C VAL A 116 5.54 -2.10 -3.41
N THR A 117 5.58 -1.36 -2.31
CA THR A 117 4.64 -0.28 -2.00
C THR A 117 4.88 0.93 -2.91
N THR A 118 3.85 1.74 -3.13
CA THR A 118 3.86 2.87 -4.07
C THR A 118 5.06 3.81 -3.94
N GLU A 119 5.62 4.24 -5.07
CA GLU A 119 6.70 5.24 -5.13
C GLU A 119 6.22 6.67 -4.84
N LEU A 120 4.92 6.92 -4.74
CA LEU A 120 4.42 8.23 -4.31
C LEU A 120 4.86 8.58 -2.89
N ILE A 121 5.02 7.59 -2.02
CA ILE A 121 5.56 7.80 -0.66
C ILE A 121 6.97 8.36 -0.73
N HIS A 122 7.79 7.90 -1.69
CA HIS A 122 9.13 8.46 -1.92
C HIS A 122 9.04 9.95 -2.30
N LYS A 123 8.15 10.31 -3.24
CA LYS A 123 7.95 11.71 -3.64
C LYS A 123 7.46 12.60 -2.50
N ILE A 124 6.57 12.05 -1.63
CA ILE A 124 6.11 12.76 -0.44
C ILE A 124 7.29 13.02 0.52
N ALA A 125 8.07 11.98 0.81
CA ALA A 125 9.22 12.09 1.70
C ALA A 125 10.27 13.07 1.18
N GLU A 126 10.61 13.00 -0.10
CA GLU A 126 11.55 13.90 -0.78
C GLU A 126 11.08 15.36 -0.67
N LYS A 127 9.85 15.65 -1.13
CA LYS A 127 9.29 17.01 -1.11
C LYS A 127 9.12 17.55 0.31
N GLN A 128 8.86 16.65 1.26
CA GLN A 128 8.71 16.98 2.66
C GLN A 128 10.03 16.93 3.46
N HIS A 129 11.17 16.62 2.82
CA HIS A 129 12.50 16.52 3.46
C HIS A 129 12.51 15.60 4.69
N VAL A 130 11.94 14.40 4.53
CA VAL A 130 11.90 13.35 5.55
C VAL A 130 12.70 12.16 5.06
N GLU A 131 13.53 11.57 5.92
CA GLU A 131 14.25 10.35 5.58
C GLU A 131 13.24 9.21 5.34
N MET A 132 13.37 8.53 4.19
CA MET A 132 12.59 7.35 3.86
C MET A 132 13.50 6.17 3.57
N ARG A 133 13.11 5.01 4.07
CA ARG A 133 13.82 3.75 3.83
C ARG A 133 12.93 2.74 3.14
N ASP A 134 13.52 2.08 2.15
CA ASP A 134 12.93 0.91 1.52
C ASP A 134 13.40 -0.37 2.23
N CYS A 135 12.48 -1.29 2.47
CA CYS A 135 12.80 -2.62 2.98
C CYS A 135 12.11 -3.71 2.16
N TYR A 136 12.45 -4.97 2.39
CA TYR A 136 11.74 -6.09 1.76
C TYR A 136 10.31 -6.22 2.28
N THR A 137 9.45 -6.91 1.51
CA THR A 137 8.09 -7.25 1.91
C THR A 137 8.09 -8.14 3.15
N GLY A 138 7.21 -7.84 4.07
CA GLY A 138 7.07 -8.48 5.38
C GLY A 138 7.48 -7.53 6.49
N PHE A 139 6.56 -7.33 7.44
CA PHE A 139 6.69 -6.31 8.48
C PHE A 139 7.93 -6.49 9.38
N LYS A 140 8.46 -7.73 9.46
CA LYS A 140 9.74 -8.02 10.12
C LYS A 140 10.90 -7.11 9.66
N TRP A 141 10.85 -6.65 8.39
CA TRP A 141 11.87 -5.76 7.84
C TRP A 141 11.67 -4.32 8.28
N ILE A 142 10.43 -3.86 8.40
CA ILE A 142 10.11 -2.56 9.01
C ILE A 142 10.53 -2.59 10.49
N ALA A 143 10.17 -3.66 11.22
CA ALA A 143 10.57 -3.85 12.61
C ALA A 143 12.10 -3.86 12.79
N ARG A 144 12.85 -4.42 11.81
CA ARG A 144 14.32 -4.38 11.80
C ARG A 144 14.85 -2.95 11.67
N GLU A 145 14.30 -2.15 10.74
CA GLU A 145 14.72 -0.74 10.60
C GLU A 145 14.44 0.07 11.86
N ILE A 146 13.32 -0.19 12.53
CA ILE A 146 13.01 0.40 13.84
C ILE A 146 14.08 0.00 14.85
N ALA A 147 14.36 -1.30 15.01
CA ALA A 147 15.31 -1.81 16.00
C ALA A 147 16.74 -1.26 15.81
N LEU A 148 17.20 -1.17 14.54
CA LEU A 148 18.52 -0.61 14.21
C LEU A 148 18.65 0.89 14.51
N SER A 149 17.53 1.58 14.62
CA SER A 149 17.45 3.04 14.82
C SER A 149 17.19 3.43 16.27
N GLU A 150 16.93 2.48 17.16
CA GLU A 150 16.68 2.74 18.58
C GLU A 150 17.77 3.63 19.21
N GLY A 151 17.32 4.68 19.91
CA GLY A 151 18.21 5.65 20.58
C GLY A 151 18.98 6.60 19.65
N LYS A 152 18.82 6.49 18.33
CA LYS A 152 19.51 7.33 17.33
C LYS A 152 18.52 8.15 16.49
N GLN A 153 17.48 7.53 15.99
CA GLN A 153 16.48 8.13 15.11
C GLN A 153 15.08 7.69 15.54
N GLN A 154 14.06 8.46 15.15
CA GLN A 154 12.68 8.20 15.49
C GLN A 154 11.90 7.71 14.26
N TYR A 155 11.44 6.47 14.31
CA TYR A 155 10.45 5.99 13.38
C TYR A 155 9.11 6.68 13.67
N ILE A 156 8.48 7.24 12.64
CA ILE A 156 7.19 7.94 12.76
C ILE A 156 6.03 7.25 12.04
N GLY A 157 6.33 6.31 11.15
CA GLY A 157 5.31 5.52 10.46
C GLY A 157 5.85 4.71 9.30
N GLY A 158 5.14 3.67 8.94
CA GLY A 158 5.44 2.84 7.78
C GLY A 158 4.42 1.74 7.56
N GLY A 159 4.43 1.18 6.37
CA GLY A 159 3.43 0.19 6.01
C GLY A 159 3.73 -0.56 4.72
N GLU A 160 2.78 -1.39 4.40
CA GLU A 160 2.80 -2.29 3.25
C GLU A 160 1.60 -2.03 2.34
N GLU A 161 1.74 -2.36 1.07
CA GLU A 161 0.65 -2.33 0.08
C GLU A 161 -0.51 -3.27 0.45
N SER A 162 -0.25 -4.25 1.31
CA SER A 162 -1.22 -5.25 1.78
C SER A 162 -1.98 -4.82 3.04
N TYR A 163 -2.24 -3.50 3.18
CA TYR A 163 -3.08 -2.90 4.22
C TYR A 163 -2.48 -2.91 5.64
N GLY A 164 -1.24 -3.38 5.82
CA GLY A 164 -0.54 -3.35 7.10
C GLY A 164 0.10 -1.99 7.35
N PHE A 165 -0.11 -1.40 8.52
CA PHE A 165 0.46 -0.11 8.91
C PHE A 165 0.83 -0.08 10.40
N LEU A 166 1.85 0.67 10.74
CA LEU A 166 2.24 1.01 12.11
C LEU A 166 2.56 2.50 12.19
N ALA A 167 1.87 3.21 13.06
CA ALA A 167 2.21 4.57 13.47
C ALA A 167 3.09 4.52 14.71
N GLU A 168 4.25 5.17 14.66
CA GLU A 168 5.25 5.17 15.73
C GLU A 168 5.81 3.77 16.06
N ASP A 169 6.60 3.63 17.12
CA ASP A 169 7.40 2.44 17.41
C ASP A 169 7.02 1.72 18.73
N PHE A 170 5.79 1.92 19.20
CA PHE A 170 5.32 1.33 20.46
C PHE A 170 5.14 -0.20 20.43
N VAL A 171 5.01 -0.77 19.21
CA VAL A 171 5.05 -2.22 18.93
C VAL A 171 5.99 -2.50 17.76
N ARG A 172 6.21 -3.78 17.43
CA ARG A 172 7.12 -4.20 16.34
C ARG A 172 6.42 -4.99 15.25
N ASP A 173 5.13 -4.75 15.09
CA ASP A 173 4.31 -5.32 14.03
C ASP A 173 3.21 -4.31 13.64
N LYS A 174 2.51 -4.59 12.55
CA LYS A 174 1.34 -3.87 12.09
C LYS A 174 0.28 -3.81 13.18
N ASP A 175 -0.39 -2.67 13.29
CA ASP A 175 -1.44 -2.50 14.30
C ASP A 175 -2.67 -1.79 13.72
N ALA A 176 -3.73 -2.55 13.48
CA ALA A 176 -4.99 -2.01 12.98
C ALA A 176 -5.74 -1.20 14.05
N VAL A 177 -5.44 -1.33 15.32
CA VAL A 177 -6.12 -0.56 16.38
C VAL A 177 -5.70 0.90 16.30
N SER A 178 -4.38 1.17 16.27
CA SER A 178 -3.86 2.52 16.10
C SER A 178 -4.15 3.05 14.69
N ALA A 179 -4.08 2.20 13.65
CA ALA A 179 -4.39 2.60 12.29
C ALA A 179 -5.86 3.03 12.12
N CYS A 180 -6.83 2.34 12.73
CA CYS A 180 -8.23 2.76 12.75
C CYS A 180 -8.42 4.08 13.51
N SER A 181 -7.72 4.28 14.62
CA SER A 181 -7.77 5.52 15.39
C SER A 181 -7.19 6.69 14.58
N LEU A 182 -6.05 6.47 13.93
CA LEU A 182 -5.43 7.45 13.02
C LEU A 182 -6.35 7.78 11.84
N LEU A 183 -7.00 6.77 11.25
CA LEU A 183 -7.93 6.97 10.16
C LEU A 183 -9.13 7.83 10.56
N ALA A 184 -9.69 7.61 11.75
CA ALA A 184 -10.76 8.42 12.29
C ALA A 184 -10.31 9.88 12.54
N GLU A 185 -9.08 10.08 13.05
CA GLU A 185 -8.47 11.39 13.21
C GLU A 185 -8.28 12.10 11.84
N ILE A 186 -7.80 11.40 10.82
CA ILE A 186 -7.65 11.97 9.47
C ILE A 186 -9.01 12.37 8.89
N CYS A 187 -10.04 11.55 9.12
CA CYS A 187 -11.40 11.87 8.69
C CYS A 187 -11.95 13.13 9.39
N ALA A 188 -11.74 13.25 10.69
CA ALA A 188 -12.11 14.44 11.47
C ALA A 188 -11.35 15.69 10.98
N TYR A 189 -10.03 15.56 10.80
CA TYR A 189 -9.21 16.62 10.21
C TYR A 189 -9.71 17.06 8.83
N ALA A 190 -10.07 16.12 7.96
CA ALA A 190 -10.61 16.45 6.66
C ALA A 190 -11.91 17.27 6.80
N LYS A 191 -12.84 16.84 7.67
CA LYS A 191 -14.11 17.55 7.91
C LYS A 191 -13.91 18.95 8.49
N ASP A 192 -12.98 19.12 9.42
CA ASP A 192 -12.64 20.43 10.01
C ASP A 192 -12.08 21.40 8.94
N ASN A 193 -11.51 20.86 7.86
CA ASN A 193 -11.04 21.63 6.71
C ASN A 193 -12.05 21.69 5.55
N GLY A 194 -13.32 21.31 5.78
CA GLY A 194 -14.37 21.30 4.76
C GLY A 194 -14.14 20.29 3.63
N LYS A 195 -13.43 19.19 3.91
CA LYS A 195 -13.04 18.15 2.96
C LYS A 195 -13.55 16.78 3.40
N THR A 196 -13.55 15.86 2.47
CA THR A 196 -13.69 14.43 2.72
C THR A 196 -12.31 13.73 2.70
N LEU A 197 -12.25 12.47 3.13
CA LEU A 197 -11.05 11.65 2.97
C LEU A 197 -10.65 11.48 1.49
N TYR A 198 -11.66 11.41 0.61
CA TYR A 198 -11.45 11.36 -0.84
C TYR A 198 -10.80 12.65 -1.38
N ASP A 199 -11.20 13.81 -0.86
CA ASP A 199 -10.59 15.09 -1.26
C ASP A 199 -9.12 15.17 -0.81
N ILE A 200 -8.79 14.61 0.36
CA ILE A 200 -7.38 14.48 0.81
C ILE A 200 -6.59 13.62 -0.18
N LEU A 201 -7.12 12.47 -0.61
CA LEU A 201 -6.48 11.62 -1.61
C LEU A 201 -6.26 12.38 -2.92
N MET A 202 -7.25 13.13 -3.39
CA MET A 202 -7.13 13.93 -4.62
C MET A 202 -6.10 15.05 -4.47
N ASP A 203 -5.99 15.68 -3.31
CA ASP A 203 -5.00 16.71 -3.06
C ASP A 203 -3.58 16.13 -3.04
N ILE A 204 -3.39 14.96 -2.45
CA ILE A 204 -2.10 14.25 -2.51
C ILE A 204 -1.73 13.95 -3.97
N TYR A 205 -2.66 13.42 -4.76
CA TYR A 205 -2.39 13.13 -6.17
C TYR A 205 -2.08 14.39 -7.00
N LYS A 206 -2.75 15.50 -6.74
CA LYS A 206 -2.45 16.79 -7.42
C LYS A 206 -1.07 17.32 -7.04
N GLU A 207 -0.67 17.13 -5.81
CA GLU A 207 0.58 17.69 -5.29
C GLU A 207 1.81 16.84 -5.64
N TYR A 208 1.68 15.49 -5.57
CA TYR A 208 2.80 14.56 -5.71
C TYR A 208 2.77 13.72 -6.99
N GLY A 209 1.69 13.82 -7.76
CA GLY A 209 1.44 13.05 -8.98
C GLY A 209 0.48 11.88 -8.74
N PHE A 210 -0.18 11.43 -9.80
CA PHE A 210 -1.09 10.28 -9.77
C PHE A 210 -0.30 8.98 -9.94
N SER A 211 -0.69 7.96 -9.19
CA SER A 211 -0.32 6.58 -9.46
C SER A 211 -1.52 5.64 -9.32
N LYS A 212 -1.49 4.56 -10.09
CA LYS A 212 -2.43 3.45 -9.98
C LYS A 212 -1.63 2.18 -9.83
N GLU A 213 -1.85 1.52 -8.71
CA GLU A 213 -1.24 0.25 -8.38
C GLU A 213 -2.23 -0.90 -8.62
N HIS A 214 -1.68 -2.04 -9.06
CA HIS A 214 -2.43 -3.28 -9.19
C HIS A 214 -1.52 -4.47 -8.96
N THR A 215 -2.04 -5.47 -8.24
CA THR A 215 -1.31 -6.71 -7.97
C THR A 215 -1.94 -7.86 -8.74
N ILE A 216 -1.14 -8.55 -9.56
CA ILE A 216 -1.55 -9.77 -10.27
C ILE A 216 -0.97 -10.96 -9.53
N ASN A 217 -1.82 -11.90 -9.13
CA ASN A 217 -1.44 -13.17 -8.53
C ASN A 217 -1.54 -14.28 -9.59
N VAL A 218 -0.44 -14.96 -9.85
CA VAL A 218 -0.42 -16.12 -10.75
C VAL A 218 -0.16 -17.35 -9.91
N GLU A 219 -1.16 -18.21 -9.79
CA GLU A 219 -1.08 -19.46 -9.04
C GLU A 219 -0.71 -20.62 -9.97
N ARG A 220 0.17 -21.49 -9.49
CA ARG A 220 0.61 -22.71 -10.18
C ARG A 220 0.63 -23.86 -9.19
N PRO A 221 -0.48 -24.62 -9.05
CA PRO A 221 -0.61 -25.64 -8.01
C PRO A 221 0.41 -26.77 -8.14
N GLY A 222 0.83 -27.31 -7.00
CA GLY A 222 1.67 -28.49 -6.89
C GLY A 222 3.15 -28.25 -7.18
N LYS A 223 3.93 -29.35 -7.17
CA LYS A 223 5.39 -29.32 -7.34
C LYS A 223 5.79 -28.80 -8.72
N ALA A 224 5.14 -29.25 -9.77
CA ALA A 224 5.41 -28.81 -11.14
C ALA A 224 5.18 -27.29 -11.29
N GLY A 225 4.12 -26.76 -10.67
CA GLY A 225 3.86 -25.33 -10.65
C GLY A 225 4.93 -24.52 -9.91
N ALA A 226 5.47 -25.03 -8.82
CA ALA A 226 6.59 -24.38 -8.13
C ALA A 226 7.86 -24.34 -9.02
N GLU A 227 8.13 -25.41 -9.77
CA GLU A 227 9.24 -25.49 -10.73
C GLU A 227 9.03 -24.52 -11.90
N GLU A 228 7.79 -24.39 -12.41
CA GLU A 228 7.40 -23.40 -13.43
C GLU A 228 7.67 -21.97 -12.98
N ILE A 229 7.30 -21.62 -11.74
CA ILE A 229 7.57 -20.31 -11.15
C ILE A 229 9.06 -20.01 -11.06
N GLN A 230 9.87 -21.01 -10.65
CA GLN A 230 11.33 -20.84 -10.60
C GLN A 230 11.91 -20.63 -12.01
N GLN A 231 11.42 -21.37 -12.99
CA GLN A 231 11.84 -21.20 -14.40
C GLN A 231 11.42 -19.83 -14.94
N MET A 232 10.23 -19.34 -14.60
CA MET A 232 9.76 -17.99 -14.96
C MET A 232 10.72 -16.92 -14.42
N MET A 233 11.10 -17.01 -13.14
CA MET A 233 12.07 -16.08 -12.54
C MET A 233 13.46 -16.17 -13.17
N ALA A 234 13.91 -17.37 -13.55
CA ALA A 234 15.17 -17.57 -14.26
C ALA A 234 15.13 -16.93 -15.66
N ASN A 235 14.03 -17.10 -16.38
CA ASN A 235 13.81 -16.50 -17.70
C ASN A 235 13.80 -14.97 -17.64
N PHE A 236 13.13 -14.38 -16.66
CA PHE A 236 13.11 -12.91 -16.46
C PHE A 236 14.50 -12.34 -16.12
N ARG A 237 15.37 -13.13 -15.48
CA ARG A 237 16.76 -12.71 -15.21
C ARG A 237 17.64 -12.79 -16.45
N SER A 238 17.53 -13.88 -17.21
CA SER A 238 18.35 -14.07 -18.41
C SER A 238 17.88 -13.18 -19.58
N ASN A 239 16.58 -12.91 -19.65
CA ASN A 239 15.95 -12.11 -20.70
C ASN A 239 14.99 -11.09 -20.09
N PRO A 240 15.50 -10.03 -19.44
CA PRO A 240 14.63 -9.00 -18.86
C PRO A 240 13.81 -8.29 -19.95
N PRO A 241 12.56 -7.92 -19.66
CA PRO A 241 11.74 -7.20 -20.62
C PRO A 241 12.40 -5.85 -20.97
N LYS A 242 12.39 -5.49 -22.26
CA LYS A 242 12.88 -4.20 -22.75
C LYS A 242 11.77 -3.16 -22.83
N ASP A 243 10.54 -3.61 -22.92
CA ASP A 243 9.33 -2.82 -22.97
C ASP A 243 8.25 -3.44 -22.08
N LEU A 244 7.44 -2.60 -21.45
CA LEU A 244 6.31 -2.98 -20.62
C LEU A 244 5.11 -2.08 -20.93
N GLY A 245 4.14 -2.62 -21.65
CA GLY A 245 2.94 -1.88 -22.05
C GLY A 245 3.24 -0.61 -22.86
N GLY A 246 4.19 -0.69 -23.83
CA GLY A 246 4.59 0.40 -24.68
C GLY A 246 5.58 1.39 -24.05
N SER A 247 6.14 1.09 -22.86
CA SER A 247 7.12 1.94 -22.19
C SER A 247 8.46 1.23 -22.04
N THR A 248 9.53 1.90 -22.47
CA THR A 248 10.89 1.35 -22.45
C THR A 248 11.40 1.19 -21.01
N VAL A 249 11.91 0.00 -20.68
CA VAL A 249 12.57 -0.26 -19.41
C VAL A 249 13.95 0.41 -19.39
N VAL A 250 14.17 1.27 -18.40
CA VAL A 250 15.41 2.05 -18.24
C VAL A 250 16.24 1.63 -17.04
N LEU A 251 15.67 0.84 -16.10
CA LEU A 251 16.38 0.34 -14.93
C LEU A 251 15.83 -1.03 -14.52
N CYS A 252 16.74 -1.99 -14.35
CA CYS A 252 16.44 -3.32 -13.80
C CYS A 252 17.15 -3.46 -12.46
N LYS A 253 16.42 -3.89 -11.41
CA LYS A 253 17.00 -4.25 -10.11
C LYS A 253 16.81 -5.75 -9.88
N ASP A 254 17.89 -6.47 -9.61
CA ASP A 254 17.85 -7.87 -9.17
C ASP A 254 18.34 -7.97 -7.72
N TYR A 255 17.41 -8.23 -6.83
CA TYR A 255 17.71 -8.36 -5.40
C TYR A 255 18.35 -9.69 -5.03
N LYS A 256 18.42 -10.64 -5.96
CA LYS A 256 19.18 -11.90 -5.77
C LYS A 256 20.69 -11.69 -5.93
N THR A 257 21.08 -10.80 -6.84
CA THR A 257 22.50 -10.42 -7.05
C THR A 257 22.86 -9.12 -6.33
N LEU A 258 21.87 -8.38 -5.83
CA LEU A 258 22.03 -7.03 -5.26
C LEU A 258 22.61 -6.05 -6.28
N GLU A 259 22.15 -6.13 -7.51
CA GLU A 259 22.59 -5.28 -8.61
C GLU A 259 21.41 -4.48 -9.21
N ALA A 260 21.68 -3.24 -9.59
CA ALA A 260 20.82 -2.45 -10.44
C ALA A 260 21.57 -2.15 -11.74
N ARG A 261 20.92 -2.41 -12.89
CA ARG A 261 21.45 -2.17 -14.23
C ARG A 261 20.60 -1.16 -14.96
N ASP A 262 21.20 -0.07 -15.41
CA ASP A 262 20.52 0.93 -16.23
C ASP A 262 20.46 0.57 -17.74
N ALA A 263 19.84 1.42 -18.53
CA ALA A 263 19.69 1.22 -19.98
C ALA A 263 21.02 1.22 -20.75
N ASP A 264 22.03 1.89 -20.21
CA ASP A 264 23.39 1.96 -20.80
C ASP A 264 24.25 0.76 -20.40
N GLY A 265 23.73 -0.12 -19.52
CA GLY A 265 24.40 -1.31 -19.04
C GLY A 265 25.30 -1.07 -17.82
N ASN A 266 25.30 0.13 -17.22
CA ASN A 266 26.04 0.40 -16.00
C ASN A 266 25.41 -0.35 -14.83
N ILE A 267 26.27 -0.93 -13.99
CA ILE A 267 25.84 -1.72 -12.82
C ILE A 267 26.20 -0.95 -11.55
N THR A 268 25.21 -0.81 -10.68
CA THR A 268 25.37 -0.28 -9.32
C THR A 268 24.92 -1.30 -8.28
N LYS A 269 25.52 -1.26 -7.09
CA LYS A 269 25.19 -2.18 -6.00
C LYS A 269 23.96 -1.69 -5.25
N LEU A 270 22.99 -2.57 -5.02
CA LEU A 270 21.88 -2.31 -4.11
C LEU A 270 22.30 -2.52 -2.65
N VAL A 271 21.96 -1.58 -1.79
CA VAL A 271 22.23 -1.67 -0.36
C VAL A 271 21.00 -2.24 0.34
N MET A 272 21.02 -3.54 0.59
CA MET A 272 19.96 -4.29 1.25
C MET A 272 20.56 -5.23 2.29
N PRO A 273 19.78 -5.61 3.34
CA PRO A 273 20.30 -6.43 4.46
C PRO A 273 20.74 -7.84 4.06
N GLU A 274 20.09 -8.40 3.06
CA GLU A 274 20.34 -9.76 2.52
C GLU A 274 19.81 -9.85 1.08
N THR A 275 20.07 -10.95 0.41
CA THR A 275 19.51 -11.21 -0.93
C THR A 275 18.05 -11.65 -0.84
N SER A 276 17.26 -11.34 -1.89
CA SER A 276 15.87 -11.74 -1.99
C SER A 276 15.51 -12.10 -3.43
N ASN A 277 14.60 -13.05 -3.62
CA ASN A 277 14.17 -13.46 -4.96
C ASN A 277 13.15 -12.47 -5.54
N VAL A 278 13.55 -11.21 -5.73
CA VAL A 278 12.74 -10.13 -6.29
C VAL A 278 13.44 -9.54 -7.49
N LEU A 279 12.65 -9.20 -8.51
CA LEU A 279 13.06 -8.38 -9.66
C LEU A 279 12.20 -7.13 -9.71
N GLN A 280 12.79 -6.01 -10.11
CA GLN A 280 12.04 -4.78 -10.40
C GLN A 280 12.51 -4.17 -11.72
N TRP A 281 11.55 -3.68 -12.48
CA TRP A 281 11.77 -2.94 -13.72
C TRP A 281 11.11 -1.57 -13.61
N PHE A 282 11.85 -0.56 -13.99
CA PHE A 282 11.40 0.83 -14.03
C PHE A 282 11.44 1.31 -15.48
N CYS A 283 10.35 1.91 -15.95
CA CYS A 283 10.24 2.44 -17.29
C CYS A 283 10.49 3.95 -17.32
N ASN A 284 10.76 4.47 -18.52
CA ASN A 284 11.03 5.88 -18.78
C ASN A 284 9.88 6.82 -18.41
N ASP A 285 8.64 6.35 -18.33
CA ASP A 285 7.47 7.11 -17.91
C ASP A 285 7.15 6.98 -16.42
N GLY A 286 8.02 6.31 -15.65
CA GLY A 286 7.86 6.08 -14.23
C GLY A 286 7.04 4.85 -13.85
N THR A 287 6.55 4.08 -14.82
CA THR A 287 5.94 2.77 -14.55
C THR A 287 6.94 1.87 -13.84
N LYS A 288 6.50 1.18 -12.78
CA LYS A 288 7.29 0.19 -12.04
C LYS A 288 6.58 -1.16 -12.05
N VAL A 289 7.33 -2.21 -12.31
CA VAL A 289 6.85 -3.59 -12.15
C VAL A 289 7.81 -4.33 -11.23
N SER A 290 7.26 -4.92 -10.16
CA SER A 290 8.02 -5.77 -9.24
C SER A 290 7.50 -7.19 -9.30
N VAL A 291 8.40 -8.17 -9.37
CA VAL A 291 8.04 -9.59 -9.47
C VAL A 291 8.64 -10.36 -8.31
N ARG A 292 7.80 -11.10 -7.60
CA ARG A 292 8.21 -11.86 -6.41
C ARG A 292 7.42 -13.16 -6.29
N PRO A 293 8.09 -14.33 -6.29
CA PRO A 293 7.44 -15.59 -5.91
C PRO A 293 7.12 -15.60 -4.41
N SER A 294 6.02 -16.26 -4.04
CA SER A 294 5.70 -16.51 -2.63
C SER A 294 6.72 -17.49 -2.04
N GLY A 295 7.08 -17.30 -0.78
CA GLY A 295 7.97 -18.23 -0.06
C GLY A 295 7.24 -19.47 0.49
N THR A 296 5.91 -19.42 0.61
CA THR A 296 5.10 -20.44 1.30
C THR A 296 4.08 -21.13 0.41
N GLU A 297 3.72 -20.50 -0.70
CA GLU A 297 2.65 -20.98 -1.60
C GLU A 297 3.16 -21.01 -3.05
N PRO A 298 2.66 -21.91 -3.89
CA PRO A 298 3.05 -22.01 -5.30
C PRO A 298 2.38 -20.89 -6.12
N LYS A 299 2.73 -19.65 -5.83
CA LYS A 299 2.26 -18.46 -6.53
C LYS A 299 3.36 -17.44 -6.73
N ILE A 300 3.23 -16.62 -7.75
CA ILE A 300 4.09 -15.48 -8.04
C ILE A 300 3.23 -14.22 -8.15
N LYS A 301 3.71 -13.14 -7.56
CA LYS A 301 3.02 -11.84 -7.55
C LYS A 301 3.75 -10.86 -8.45
N PHE A 302 2.97 -10.11 -9.22
CA PHE A 302 3.42 -8.96 -10.00
C PHE A 302 2.75 -7.72 -9.41
N TYR A 303 3.56 -6.80 -8.91
CA TYR A 303 3.11 -5.51 -8.40
C TYR A 303 3.40 -4.48 -9.48
N ILE A 304 2.37 -3.89 -10.05
CA ILE A 304 2.44 -2.94 -11.16
C ILE A 304 2.00 -1.58 -10.64
N GLU A 305 2.80 -0.56 -10.89
CA GLU A 305 2.51 0.84 -10.60
C GLU A 305 2.63 1.65 -11.89
N VAL A 306 1.54 2.29 -12.30
CA VAL A 306 1.48 3.18 -13.48
C VAL A 306 1.31 4.60 -12.99
N LYS A 307 2.12 5.53 -13.52
CA LYS A 307 2.11 6.94 -13.11
C LYS A 307 1.53 7.83 -14.20
N ASP A 308 0.91 8.94 -13.77
CA ASP A 308 0.42 10.00 -14.62
C ASP A 308 0.37 11.33 -13.82
N VAL A 309 -0.14 12.39 -14.41
CA VAL A 309 -0.29 13.70 -13.76
C VAL A 309 -1.78 13.99 -13.57
N LEU A 310 -2.20 14.19 -12.33
CA LEU A 310 -3.53 14.63 -11.98
C LEU A 310 -3.51 16.16 -11.72
N THR A 311 -4.12 16.94 -12.58
CA THR A 311 -4.25 18.40 -12.40
C THR A 311 -5.56 18.76 -11.69
N TYR A 312 -6.64 18.08 -12.06
CA TYR A 312 -7.99 18.30 -11.50
C TYR A 312 -8.58 16.98 -11.02
N ALA A 313 -9.26 16.98 -9.87
CA ALA A 313 -9.89 15.78 -9.31
C ALA A 313 -10.87 15.10 -10.29
N SER A 314 -11.51 15.86 -11.17
CA SER A 314 -12.42 15.33 -12.20
C SER A 314 -11.74 14.41 -13.23
N GLN A 315 -10.42 14.46 -13.35
CA GLN A 315 -9.65 13.60 -14.26
C GLN A 315 -9.39 12.21 -13.68
N TYR A 316 -9.60 12.00 -12.36
CA TYR A 316 -9.19 10.78 -11.67
C TYR A 316 -9.75 9.50 -12.31
N GLU A 317 -11.04 9.49 -12.64
CA GLU A 317 -11.69 8.32 -13.23
C GLU A 317 -11.10 7.98 -14.62
N ALA A 318 -10.89 9.00 -15.46
CA ALA A 318 -10.29 8.81 -16.78
C ALA A 318 -8.83 8.34 -16.70
N LEU A 319 -8.03 8.92 -15.79
CA LEU A 319 -6.65 8.50 -15.57
C LEU A 319 -6.56 7.09 -14.98
N SER A 320 -7.46 6.75 -14.05
CA SER A 320 -7.54 5.41 -13.49
C SER A 320 -7.86 4.36 -14.54
N ASN A 321 -8.82 4.64 -15.44
CA ASN A 321 -9.16 3.73 -16.55
C ASN A 321 -8.00 3.59 -17.55
N LYS A 322 -7.34 4.70 -17.89
CA LYS A 322 -6.14 4.69 -18.75
C LYS A 322 -5.01 3.85 -18.13
N ALA A 323 -4.78 4.02 -16.82
CA ALA A 323 -3.77 3.27 -16.10
C ALA A 323 -4.12 1.77 -16.04
N MET A 324 -5.39 1.41 -15.82
CA MET A 324 -5.83 0.01 -15.85
C MET A 324 -5.65 -0.61 -17.23
N GLN A 325 -5.93 0.12 -18.33
CA GLN A 325 -5.66 -0.38 -19.67
C GLN A 325 -4.16 -0.67 -19.85
N LYS A 326 -3.29 0.25 -19.43
CA LYS A 326 -1.85 0.04 -19.49
C LYS A 326 -1.39 -1.15 -18.64
N ILE A 327 -2.02 -1.40 -17.50
CA ILE A 327 -1.74 -2.58 -16.66
C ILE A 327 -2.08 -3.87 -17.41
N GLU A 328 -3.19 -3.91 -18.16
CA GLU A 328 -3.52 -5.05 -19.01
C GLU A 328 -2.49 -5.22 -20.16
N ASP A 329 -2.06 -4.14 -20.80
CA ASP A 329 -1.02 -4.18 -21.82
C ASP A 329 0.33 -4.71 -21.26
N ILE A 330 0.69 -4.33 -20.02
CA ILE A 330 1.86 -4.86 -19.30
C ILE A 330 1.71 -6.36 -19.02
N LYS A 331 0.52 -6.78 -18.59
CA LYS A 331 0.20 -8.19 -18.35
C LYS A 331 0.38 -9.03 -19.61
N GLU A 332 -0.11 -8.54 -20.76
CA GLU A 332 0.12 -9.17 -22.05
C GLU A 332 1.61 -9.23 -22.43
N SER A 333 2.35 -8.11 -22.24
CA SER A 333 3.80 -8.04 -22.51
C SER A 333 4.60 -9.08 -21.69
N LEU A 334 4.13 -9.39 -20.50
CA LEU A 334 4.75 -10.39 -19.60
C LEU A 334 4.25 -11.82 -19.86
N GLY A 335 3.31 -12.03 -20.79
CA GLY A 335 2.72 -13.34 -21.10
C GLY A 335 1.86 -13.89 -19.95
N LEU A 336 1.31 -13.04 -19.10
CA LEU A 336 0.44 -13.41 -17.99
C LEU A 336 -1.00 -13.59 -18.51
N LYS A 337 -1.49 -14.82 -18.46
CA LYS A 337 -2.86 -15.18 -18.85
C LYS A 337 -3.71 -15.46 -17.62
#